data_a0667790387693f244ebdc96be791449
#
_entry.id   a0667790387693f244ebdc96be791449
#
_cell.length_a   1.000
_cell.length_b   1.000
_cell.length_c   1.000
_cell.angle_alpha   90.00
_cell.angle_beta   90.00
_cell.angle_gamma   90.00
#
_symmetry.space_group_name_H-M   'P 1'
#
loop_
_entity.id
_entity.type
_entity.pdbx_description
1 polymer ?
#
loop_
_entity_poly.entity_id
_entity_poly.type
_entity_poly.pdbx_seq_one_letter_code
_entity_poly.pdbx_strand_id
1 'polypeptide(L)'
;MIVSRPAYFDRFRCLASQCPDSCCQEWSVQVDEDALALYRSLPGPLGERLRSVLTLEDGDTVFAVENGRCPMWRDDGLCRIQAELGEQALCRVCREFPRIRHDFGDFAELQLELSCPEAARLILLSPPEPRLTHEEPDAAPPEYDREEMALLKGQRETLLNILSGPALKAGEALLRFYRQASGEELTPEGSGDIRSIADFFASLEILTQAWPALLAKAAARPLHPLTRSLARYLTERYWLRQDLGDEWGKAGFILACCLLVSALGEDFIENAQLISKEVENCAENIDALMDAVYDHPAFSPENLTALLTNS
;
A
#
# COMPACT_ATOMS: atom_id res chain seq x y z
N MET A 1 -15.04 21.26 2.02
CA MET A 1 -14.59 19.97 1.47
C MET A 1 -14.97 18.84 2.42
N ILE A 2 -15.41 17.70 1.91
CA ILE A 2 -15.67 16.50 2.70
C ILE A 2 -14.37 15.69 2.79
N VAL A 3 -13.99 15.28 4.01
CA VAL A 3 -12.85 14.40 4.24
C VAL A 3 -13.36 13.10 4.82
N SER A 4 -13.12 11.99 4.15
CA SER A 4 -13.48 10.65 4.60
C SER A 4 -12.27 9.90 5.13
N ARG A 5 -12.47 9.06 6.14
CA ARG A 5 -11.46 8.14 6.66
C ARG A 5 -12.11 6.92 7.30
N PRO A 6 -11.47 5.76 7.28
CA PRO A 6 -11.97 4.59 8.02
C PRO A 6 -11.84 4.81 9.53
N ALA A 7 -12.76 4.23 10.31
CA ALA A 7 -12.76 4.38 11.77
C ALA A 7 -11.47 3.89 12.45
N TYR A 8 -10.77 2.96 11.84
CA TYR A 8 -9.49 2.46 12.36
C TYR A 8 -8.34 3.47 12.21
N PHE A 9 -8.44 4.47 11.33
CA PHE A 9 -7.44 5.52 11.16
C PHE A 9 -7.14 6.25 12.48
N ASP A 10 -8.18 6.61 13.23
CA ASP A 10 -8.04 7.30 14.52
C ASP A 10 -7.49 6.39 15.63
N ARG A 11 -7.52 5.07 15.43
CA ARG A 11 -6.99 4.08 16.40
C ARG A 11 -5.52 3.79 16.22
N PHE A 12 -4.93 4.20 15.10
CA PHE A 12 -3.52 3.94 14.85
C PHE A 12 -2.64 4.56 15.92
N ARG A 13 -1.72 3.74 16.47
CA ARG A 13 -0.63 4.17 17.35
C ARG A 13 0.62 3.41 16.96
N CYS A 14 1.72 4.12 16.75
CA CYS A 14 3.02 3.49 16.45
C CYS A 14 3.43 2.55 17.59
N LEU A 15 3.87 1.34 17.24
CA LEU A 15 4.35 0.33 18.20
C LEU A 15 5.73 0.65 18.74
N ALA A 16 6.43 1.61 18.18
CA ALA A 16 7.78 2.04 18.59
C ALA A 16 8.74 0.85 18.70
N SER A 17 9.40 0.67 19.86
CA SER A 17 10.35 -0.43 20.10
C SER A 17 9.73 -1.84 20.07
N GLN A 18 8.41 -1.95 20.06
CA GLN A 18 7.71 -3.25 19.94
C GLN A 18 7.34 -3.59 18.50
N CYS A 19 7.68 -2.73 17.54
CA CYS A 19 7.37 -2.98 16.13
C CYS A 19 8.20 -4.18 15.63
N PRO A 20 7.57 -5.18 15.00
CA PRO A 20 8.28 -6.34 14.45
C PRO A 20 9.12 -5.99 13.23
N ASP A 21 8.83 -4.86 12.62
CA ASP A 21 9.55 -4.29 11.49
C ASP A 21 9.78 -2.80 11.77
N SER A 22 10.45 -2.07 10.89
CA SER A 22 10.70 -0.65 11.09
C SER A 22 10.59 0.15 9.81
N CYS A 23 9.89 1.29 9.90
CA CYS A 23 9.89 2.30 8.84
C CYS A 23 11.25 3.02 8.65
N CYS A 24 12.26 2.68 9.45
CA CYS A 24 13.63 3.18 9.35
C CYS A 24 14.58 2.18 8.67
N GLN A 25 14.06 1.24 7.89
CA GLN A 25 14.84 0.21 7.19
C GLN A 25 14.60 0.25 5.68
N GLU A 26 15.66 -0.10 4.94
CA GLU A 26 15.62 -0.46 3.52
C GLU A 26 15.33 0.68 2.53
N TRP A 27 15.12 1.92 2.98
CA TRP A 27 14.89 3.06 2.11
C TRP A 27 15.48 4.37 2.65
N SER A 28 15.93 5.24 1.76
CA SER A 28 16.43 6.59 2.09
C SER A 28 15.27 7.51 2.42
N VAL A 29 15.37 8.22 3.53
CA VAL A 29 14.29 9.08 4.04
C VAL A 29 14.51 10.52 3.56
N GLN A 30 13.59 11.05 2.76
CA GLN A 30 13.61 12.44 2.32
C GLN A 30 13.40 13.40 3.51
N VAL A 31 14.20 14.45 3.57
CA VAL A 31 14.15 15.48 4.61
C VAL A 31 13.64 16.78 4.01
N ASP A 32 12.43 17.17 4.42
CA ASP A 32 11.81 18.42 3.97
C ASP A 32 12.59 19.68 4.47
N GLU A 33 12.33 20.81 3.81
CA GLU A 33 13.07 22.06 4.07
C GLU A 33 12.97 22.54 5.51
N ASP A 34 11.81 22.41 6.16
CA ASP A 34 11.60 22.83 7.54
C ASP A 34 12.42 21.98 8.50
N ALA A 35 12.40 20.66 8.34
CA ALA A 35 13.22 19.75 9.12
C ALA A 35 14.71 19.98 8.86
N LEU A 36 15.09 20.22 7.60
CA LEU A 36 16.47 20.51 7.22
C LEU A 36 16.99 21.79 7.88
N ALA A 37 16.19 22.87 7.89
CA ALA A 37 16.53 24.11 8.56
C ALA A 37 16.72 23.90 10.08
N LEU A 38 15.82 23.14 10.71
CA LEU A 38 15.94 22.75 12.12
C LEU A 38 17.24 21.97 12.35
N TYR A 39 17.51 20.91 11.58
CA TYR A 39 18.68 20.04 11.80
C TYR A 39 20.01 20.77 11.60
N ARG A 40 20.08 21.71 10.65
CA ARG A 40 21.25 22.54 10.42
C ARG A 40 21.51 23.53 11.57
N SER A 41 20.46 24.00 12.23
CA SER A 41 20.57 24.99 13.32
C SER A 41 20.84 24.38 14.70
N LEU A 42 20.61 23.05 14.86
CA LEU A 42 20.75 22.40 16.17
C LEU A 42 22.21 22.40 16.64
N PRO A 43 22.47 22.90 17.88
CA PRO A 43 23.79 22.80 18.49
C PRO A 43 24.04 21.42 19.11
N GLY A 44 25.30 21.17 19.45
CA GLY A 44 25.72 19.98 20.20
C GLY A 44 25.78 18.68 19.40
N PRO A 45 26.05 17.56 20.08
CA PRO A 45 26.38 16.28 19.44
C PRO A 45 25.28 15.75 18.50
N LEU A 46 23.99 15.95 18.83
CA LEU A 46 22.89 15.53 17.95
C LEU A 46 22.87 16.34 16.67
N GLY A 47 23.04 17.68 16.76
CA GLY A 47 23.10 18.52 15.58
C GLY A 47 24.30 18.21 14.69
N GLU A 48 25.45 17.90 15.27
CA GLU A 48 26.64 17.45 14.52
C GLU A 48 26.37 16.14 13.80
N ARG A 49 25.78 15.15 14.47
CA ARG A 49 25.41 13.88 13.86
C ARG A 49 24.40 14.06 12.74
N LEU A 50 23.33 14.83 12.96
CA LEU A 50 22.32 15.10 11.92
C LEU A 50 22.98 15.66 10.66
N ARG A 51 23.81 16.68 10.80
CA ARG A 51 24.54 17.28 9.67
C ARG A 51 25.50 16.30 8.97
N SER A 52 26.09 15.36 9.72
CA SER A 52 27.05 14.41 9.16
C SER A 52 26.42 13.28 8.34
N VAL A 53 25.12 12.99 8.54
CA VAL A 53 24.40 11.88 7.87
C VAL A 53 23.41 12.36 6.81
N LEU A 54 23.27 13.67 6.62
CA LEU A 54 22.50 14.23 5.51
C LEU A 54 23.33 14.13 4.24
N THR A 55 22.72 13.63 3.17
CA THR A 55 23.32 13.53 1.84
C THR A 55 22.34 13.98 0.76
N LEU A 56 22.81 14.11 -0.47
CA LEU A 56 21.98 14.42 -1.63
C LEU A 56 21.84 13.16 -2.48
N GLU A 57 20.60 12.77 -2.78
CA GLU A 57 20.23 11.73 -3.73
C GLU A 57 19.21 12.32 -4.70
N ASP A 58 19.49 12.26 -6.00
CA ASP A 58 18.63 12.76 -7.09
C ASP A 58 18.14 14.22 -6.92
N GLY A 59 18.91 15.04 -6.21
CA GLY A 59 18.60 16.45 -5.95
C GLY A 59 17.89 16.70 -4.62
N ASP A 60 17.43 15.67 -3.94
CA ASP A 60 16.79 15.75 -2.62
C ASP A 60 17.79 15.54 -1.49
N THR A 61 17.55 16.22 -0.37
CA THR A 61 18.30 15.95 0.87
C THR A 61 17.65 14.77 1.59
N VAL A 62 18.45 13.73 1.89
CA VAL A 62 17.96 12.50 2.50
C VAL A 62 18.83 12.07 3.69
N PHE A 63 18.26 11.22 4.54
CA PHE A 63 19.00 10.28 5.38
C PHE A 63 19.21 9.00 4.58
N ALA A 64 20.37 8.85 3.95
CA ALA A 64 20.70 7.63 3.22
C ALA A 64 20.80 6.43 4.14
N VAL A 65 20.37 5.29 3.62
CA VAL A 65 20.43 4.02 4.35
C VAL A 65 21.89 3.60 4.56
N GLU A 66 22.26 3.30 5.78
CA GLU A 66 23.54 2.74 6.16
C GLU A 66 23.34 1.32 6.70
N ASN A 67 23.88 0.31 6.03
CA ASN A 67 23.71 -1.11 6.41
C ASN A 67 22.23 -1.53 6.57
N GLY A 68 21.38 -1.11 5.64
CA GLY A 68 19.94 -1.40 5.64
C GLY A 68 19.13 -0.61 6.65
N ARG A 69 19.67 0.43 7.28
CA ARG A 69 18.99 1.23 8.33
C ARG A 69 19.20 2.73 8.17
N CYS A 70 18.21 3.48 8.61
CA CYS A 70 18.34 4.92 8.76
C CYS A 70 19.44 5.24 9.79
N PRO A 71 20.37 6.18 9.53
CA PRO A 71 21.46 6.51 10.44
C PRO A 71 20.99 7.09 11.78
N MET A 72 19.71 7.49 11.88
CA MET A 72 19.10 7.97 13.12
C MET A 72 18.45 6.86 13.96
N TRP A 73 18.49 5.61 13.50
CA TRP A 73 18.02 4.47 14.28
C TRP A 73 18.99 4.12 15.40
N ARG A 74 18.46 3.82 16.59
CA ARG A 74 19.18 3.42 17.79
C ARG A 74 19.11 1.92 18.01
N ASP A 75 20.03 1.39 18.79
CA ASP A 75 20.07 -0.05 19.14
C ASP A 75 18.83 -0.53 19.91
N ASP A 76 18.09 0.39 20.54
CA ASP A 76 16.82 0.10 21.23
C ASP A 76 15.59 0.08 20.30
N GLY A 77 15.81 0.18 18.98
CA GLY A 77 14.73 0.19 17.97
C GLY A 77 14.00 1.53 17.82
N LEU A 78 14.47 2.59 18.49
CA LEU A 78 13.84 3.90 18.46
C LEU A 78 14.58 4.88 17.54
N CYS A 79 13.85 5.86 17.01
CA CYS A 79 14.42 6.99 16.29
C CYS A 79 15.09 7.94 17.28
N ARG A 80 16.35 8.30 17.03
CA ARG A 80 17.11 9.26 17.85
C ARG A 80 16.47 10.65 17.86
N ILE A 81 15.99 11.13 16.72
CA ILE A 81 15.33 12.44 16.62
C ILE A 81 14.08 12.44 17.51
N GLN A 82 13.24 11.44 17.39
CA GLN A 82 12.01 11.34 18.18
C GLN A 82 12.29 11.20 19.68
N ALA A 83 13.31 10.42 20.04
CA ALA A 83 13.67 10.19 21.44
C ALA A 83 14.26 11.42 22.13
N GLU A 84 15.05 12.25 21.42
CA GLU A 84 15.76 13.38 21.99
C GLU A 84 15.04 14.74 21.78
N LEU A 85 14.27 14.88 20.68
CA LEU A 85 13.60 16.16 20.31
C LEU A 85 12.06 16.06 20.25
N GLY A 86 11.52 14.84 20.25
CA GLY A 86 10.08 14.61 20.13
C GLY A 86 9.60 14.52 18.68
N GLU A 87 8.32 14.15 18.53
CA GLU A 87 7.67 13.90 17.23
C GLU A 87 7.69 15.14 16.31
N GLN A 88 7.58 16.33 16.86
CA GLN A 88 7.54 17.58 16.09
C GLN A 88 8.85 17.89 15.35
N ALA A 89 9.95 17.27 15.76
CA ALA A 89 11.25 17.42 15.11
C ALA A 89 11.52 16.41 14.00
N LEU A 90 10.63 15.44 13.81
CA LEU A 90 10.71 14.52 12.69
C LEU A 90 10.46 15.24 11.36
N CYS A 91 11.15 14.82 10.29
CA CYS A 91 10.77 15.24 8.94
C CYS A 91 9.35 14.76 8.61
N ARG A 92 8.71 15.46 7.66
CA ARG A 92 7.30 15.26 7.33
C ARG A 92 6.97 13.80 7.02
N VAL A 93 7.76 13.16 6.18
CA VAL A 93 7.59 11.74 5.81
C VAL A 93 7.55 10.85 7.06
N CYS A 94 8.49 11.00 7.99
CA CYS A 94 8.52 10.18 9.21
C CYS A 94 7.38 10.49 10.18
N ARG A 95 6.93 11.75 10.24
CA ARG A 95 5.84 12.17 11.13
C ARG A 95 4.47 11.72 10.62
N GLU A 96 4.27 11.75 9.30
CA GLU A 96 2.99 11.41 8.68
C GLU A 96 2.82 9.90 8.51
N PHE A 97 3.89 9.16 8.21
CA PHE A 97 3.83 7.71 8.03
C PHE A 97 3.17 7.00 9.22
N PRO A 98 2.28 6.07 8.99
CA PRO A 98 1.76 5.53 7.73
C PRO A 98 0.46 6.20 7.26
N ARG A 99 0.24 7.46 7.60
CA ARG A 99 -0.97 8.20 7.22
C ARG A 99 -0.81 8.76 5.82
N ILE A 100 -1.81 8.51 4.98
CA ILE A 100 -1.87 8.99 3.61
C ILE A 100 -3.08 9.88 3.46
N ARG A 101 -2.92 10.96 2.72
CA ARG A 101 -3.99 11.83 2.28
C ARG A 101 -4.03 11.84 0.76
N HIS A 102 -5.15 11.40 0.20
CA HIS A 102 -5.48 11.61 -1.20
C HIS A 102 -6.38 12.83 -1.31
N ASP A 103 -5.85 13.90 -1.84
CA ASP A 103 -6.60 15.13 -2.05
C ASP A 103 -7.07 15.23 -3.51
N PHE A 104 -8.37 15.37 -3.70
CA PHE A 104 -9.01 15.49 -5.00
C PHE A 104 -9.56 16.92 -5.25
N GLY A 105 -9.20 17.87 -4.38
CA GLY A 105 -9.59 19.28 -4.48
C GLY A 105 -10.91 19.59 -3.78
N ASP A 106 -12.03 18.98 -4.16
CA ASP A 106 -13.34 19.18 -3.53
C ASP A 106 -13.72 18.13 -2.48
N PHE A 107 -12.97 17.04 -2.40
CA PHE A 107 -12.99 16.04 -1.31
C PHE A 107 -11.61 15.47 -1.06
N ALA A 108 -11.41 14.84 0.09
CA ALA A 108 -10.18 14.12 0.40
C ALA A 108 -10.48 12.80 1.11
N GLU A 109 -9.57 11.83 0.97
CA GLU A 109 -9.62 10.54 1.63
C GLU A 109 -8.33 10.32 2.43
N LEU A 110 -8.49 9.98 3.71
CA LEU A 110 -7.37 9.62 4.58
C LEU A 110 -7.34 8.10 4.73
N GLN A 111 -6.15 7.53 4.63
CA GLN A 111 -5.91 6.11 4.76
C GLN A 111 -4.66 5.84 5.58
N LEU A 112 -4.47 4.60 6.01
CA LEU A 112 -3.20 4.09 6.51
C LEU A 112 -2.53 3.26 5.42
N GLU A 113 -1.21 3.31 5.38
CA GLU A 113 -0.40 2.54 4.45
C GLU A 113 -0.16 1.13 4.99
N LEU A 114 -0.40 0.14 4.13
CA LEU A 114 -0.33 -1.27 4.50
C LEU A 114 1.11 -1.73 4.81
N SER A 115 2.13 -1.01 4.35
CA SER A 115 3.54 -1.30 4.61
C SER A 115 3.96 -1.17 6.08
N CYS A 116 3.13 -0.54 6.93
CA CYS A 116 3.33 -0.51 8.38
C CYS A 116 2.64 -1.71 9.06
N PRO A 117 3.35 -2.52 9.90
CA PRO A 117 2.77 -3.70 10.56
C PRO A 117 1.49 -3.43 11.36
N GLU A 118 1.46 -2.35 12.15
CA GLU A 118 0.26 -2.00 12.93
C GLU A 118 -0.86 -1.48 12.03
N ALA A 119 -0.54 -0.73 10.97
CA ALA A 119 -1.52 -0.32 9.99
C ALA A 119 -2.09 -1.55 9.25
N ALA A 120 -1.25 -2.50 8.81
CA ALA A 120 -1.69 -3.74 8.18
C ALA A 120 -2.67 -4.52 9.06
N ARG A 121 -2.35 -4.66 10.34
CA ARG A 121 -3.23 -5.30 11.33
C ARG A 121 -4.58 -4.58 11.43
N LEU A 122 -4.57 -3.26 11.52
CA LEU A 122 -5.79 -2.45 11.62
C LEU A 122 -6.63 -2.50 10.33
N ILE A 123 -6.01 -2.37 9.17
CA ILE A 123 -6.65 -2.40 7.86
C ILE A 123 -7.35 -3.75 7.63
N LEU A 124 -6.64 -4.84 7.87
CA LEU A 124 -7.11 -6.16 7.52
C LEU A 124 -8.12 -6.75 8.53
N LEU A 125 -8.00 -6.38 9.82
CA LEU A 125 -8.84 -6.94 10.87
C LEU A 125 -10.03 -6.05 11.29
N SER A 126 -10.08 -4.79 10.82
CA SER A 126 -11.14 -3.88 11.24
C SER A 126 -12.29 -3.79 10.23
N PRO A 127 -13.53 -3.60 10.67
CA PRO A 127 -14.62 -3.28 9.79
C PRO A 127 -14.38 -1.92 9.10
N PRO A 128 -14.79 -1.76 7.84
CA PRO A 128 -14.58 -0.55 7.06
C PRO A 128 -15.65 0.51 7.34
N GLU A 129 -15.79 0.91 8.56
CA GLU A 129 -16.75 1.95 8.94
C GLU A 129 -16.18 3.33 8.57
N PRO A 130 -16.77 4.06 7.62
CA PRO A 130 -16.30 5.38 7.25
C PRO A 130 -16.67 6.42 8.31
N ARG A 131 -15.78 7.38 8.54
CA ARG A 131 -16.04 8.60 9.29
C ARG A 131 -15.86 9.80 8.37
N LEU A 132 -16.79 10.74 8.42
CA LEU A 132 -16.76 11.95 7.63
C LEU A 132 -16.45 13.14 8.54
N THR A 133 -15.58 14.00 8.07
CA THR A 133 -15.30 15.32 8.65
C THR A 133 -15.38 16.38 7.56
N HIS A 134 -15.47 17.65 7.96
CA HIS A 134 -15.51 18.78 7.04
C HIS A 134 -14.28 19.64 7.30
N GLU A 135 -13.61 20.02 6.22
CA GLU A 135 -12.51 20.97 6.22
C GLU A 135 -12.86 22.13 5.28
N GLU A 136 -12.20 23.27 5.44
CA GLU A 136 -12.27 24.33 4.45
C GLU A 136 -11.67 23.83 3.13
N PRO A 137 -12.34 24.02 1.97
CA PRO A 137 -11.79 23.60 0.71
C PRO A 137 -10.56 24.43 0.34
N ASP A 138 -9.57 23.81 -0.27
CA ASP A 138 -8.53 24.54 -0.95
C ASP A 138 -9.14 25.37 -2.09
N ALA A 139 -8.56 26.55 -2.34
CA ALA A 139 -9.10 27.49 -3.32
C ALA A 139 -8.98 27.01 -4.78
N ALA A 140 -8.25 25.95 -5.03
CA ALA A 140 -8.04 25.38 -6.35
C ALA A 140 -9.23 24.52 -6.78
N PRO A 141 -9.72 24.63 -8.02
CA PRO A 141 -10.71 23.69 -8.56
C PRO A 141 -10.10 22.28 -8.67
N PRO A 142 -10.94 21.21 -8.60
CA PRO A 142 -10.45 19.86 -8.82
C PRO A 142 -9.84 19.71 -10.23
N GLU A 143 -8.72 18.99 -10.31
CA GLU A 143 -7.98 18.72 -11.55
C GLU A 143 -8.43 17.44 -12.27
N TYR A 144 -9.64 16.95 -12.00
CA TYR A 144 -10.20 15.74 -12.59
C TYR A 144 -11.50 16.00 -13.36
N ASP A 145 -11.84 15.09 -14.28
CA ASP A 145 -13.15 15.09 -14.94
C ASP A 145 -14.24 14.66 -13.95
N ARG A 146 -15.23 15.52 -13.76
CA ARG A 146 -16.29 15.32 -12.75
C ARG A 146 -17.26 14.19 -13.12
N GLU A 147 -17.52 13.96 -14.40
CA GLU A 147 -18.42 12.90 -14.85
C GLU A 147 -17.73 11.54 -14.70
N GLU A 148 -16.45 11.46 -15.09
CA GLU A 148 -15.63 10.28 -14.90
C GLU A 148 -15.43 9.96 -13.41
N MET A 149 -15.13 10.93 -12.57
CA MET A 149 -15.01 10.72 -11.12
C MET A 149 -16.32 10.23 -10.49
N ALA A 150 -17.47 10.74 -10.93
CA ALA A 150 -18.76 10.26 -10.45
C ALA A 150 -19.01 8.81 -10.86
N LEU A 151 -18.60 8.40 -12.06
CA LEU A 151 -18.66 7.03 -12.54
C LEU A 151 -17.75 6.11 -11.69
N LEU A 152 -16.48 6.50 -11.51
CA LEU A 152 -15.52 5.74 -10.69
C LEU A 152 -16.00 5.55 -9.25
N LYS A 153 -16.60 6.59 -8.64
CA LYS A 153 -17.19 6.48 -7.30
C LYS A 153 -18.33 5.48 -7.25
N GLY A 154 -19.23 5.48 -8.22
CA GLY A 154 -20.34 4.52 -8.30
C GLY A 154 -19.87 3.08 -8.53
N GLN A 155 -18.88 2.90 -9.39
CA GLN A 155 -18.24 1.58 -9.60
C GLN A 155 -17.55 1.10 -8.32
N ARG A 156 -16.74 1.94 -7.68
CA ARG A 156 -16.05 1.60 -6.41
C ARG A 156 -17.04 1.19 -5.33
N GLU A 157 -18.14 1.91 -5.17
CA GLU A 157 -19.18 1.56 -4.19
C GLU A 157 -19.75 0.17 -4.48
N THR A 158 -20.05 -0.14 -5.74
CA THR A 158 -20.54 -1.46 -6.17
C THR A 158 -19.53 -2.56 -5.83
N LEU A 159 -18.26 -2.36 -6.16
CA LEU A 159 -17.18 -3.31 -5.89
C LEU A 159 -16.95 -3.53 -4.39
N LEU A 160 -16.97 -2.47 -3.59
CA LEU A 160 -16.84 -2.56 -2.13
C LEU A 160 -18.05 -3.30 -1.50
N ASN A 161 -19.24 -3.13 -2.04
CA ASN A 161 -20.43 -3.88 -1.61
C ASN A 161 -20.30 -5.38 -1.92
N ILE A 162 -19.74 -5.76 -3.07
CA ILE A 162 -19.43 -7.16 -3.40
C ILE A 162 -18.44 -7.75 -2.39
N LEU A 163 -17.34 -7.03 -2.12
CA LEU A 163 -16.30 -7.46 -1.19
C LEU A 163 -16.78 -7.53 0.26
N SER A 164 -17.77 -6.72 0.65
CA SER A 164 -18.31 -6.66 2.01
C SER A 164 -19.51 -7.61 2.25
N GLY A 165 -20.05 -8.22 1.21
CA GLY A 165 -21.23 -9.10 1.27
C GLY A 165 -21.04 -10.29 2.23
N PRO A 166 -22.04 -10.62 3.09
CA PRO A 166 -21.84 -11.49 4.25
C PRO A 166 -21.72 -12.99 3.93
N ALA A 167 -22.12 -13.43 2.76
CA ALA A 167 -22.34 -14.87 2.47
C ALA A 167 -21.31 -15.51 1.52
N LEU A 168 -20.39 -14.75 0.94
CA LEU A 168 -19.49 -15.26 -0.09
C LEU A 168 -18.17 -15.76 0.49
N LYS A 169 -17.65 -16.88 -0.03
CA LYS A 169 -16.24 -17.24 0.13
C LYS A 169 -15.35 -16.21 -0.55
N ALA A 170 -14.10 -16.10 -0.14
CA ALA A 170 -13.18 -15.10 -0.70
C ALA A 170 -13.04 -15.22 -2.23
N GLY A 171 -12.84 -16.43 -2.78
CA GLY A 171 -12.74 -16.66 -4.21
C GLY A 171 -13.98 -16.25 -4.99
N GLU A 172 -15.18 -16.58 -4.47
CA GLU A 172 -16.44 -16.16 -5.11
C GLU A 172 -16.63 -14.65 -5.12
N ALA A 173 -16.27 -13.98 -4.00
CA ALA A 173 -16.35 -12.53 -3.91
C ALA A 173 -15.38 -11.85 -4.89
N LEU A 174 -14.14 -12.32 -4.98
CA LEU A 174 -13.14 -11.78 -5.90
C LEU A 174 -13.49 -12.08 -7.37
N LEU A 175 -14.06 -13.24 -7.67
CA LEU A 175 -14.53 -13.55 -9.03
C LEU A 175 -15.67 -12.61 -9.45
N ARG A 176 -16.63 -12.34 -8.56
CA ARG A 176 -17.70 -11.37 -8.82
C ARG A 176 -17.15 -9.95 -8.96
N PHE A 177 -16.19 -9.59 -8.11
CA PHE A 177 -15.48 -8.31 -8.21
C PHE A 177 -14.85 -8.14 -9.59
N TYR A 178 -14.09 -9.14 -10.05
CA TYR A 178 -13.39 -9.06 -11.33
C TYR A 178 -14.35 -9.01 -12.53
N ARG A 179 -15.40 -9.82 -12.54
CA ARG A 179 -16.45 -9.76 -13.57
C ARG A 179 -17.15 -8.39 -13.61
N GLN A 180 -17.45 -7.83 -12.44
CA GLN A 180 -18.08 -6.51 -12.35
C GLN A 180 -17.16 -5.40 -12.87
N ALA A 181 -15.86 -5.49 -12.61
CA ALA A 181 -14.87 -4.51 -13.04
C ALA A 181 -14.54 -4.62 -14.54
N SER A 182 -14.37 -5.84 -15.05
CA SER A 182 -14.03 -6.10 -16.45
C SER A 182 -15.22 -5.97 -17.41
N GLY A 183 -16.45 -6.13 -16.91
CA GLY A 183 -17.66 -6.20 -17.74
C GLY A 183 -17.79 -7.52 -18.52
N GLU A 184 -16.93 -8.52 -18.27
CA GLU A 184 -16.89 -9.77 -19.01
C GLU A 184 -17.45 -10.95 -18.21
N GLU A 185 -18.16 -11.85 -18.91
CA GLU A 185 -18.52 -13.17 -18.38
C GLU A 185 -17.38 -14.16 -18.61
N LEU A 186 -16.47 -14.23 -17.61
CA LEU A 186 -15.33 -15.12 -17.66
C LEU A 186 -15.69 -16.50 -17.12
N THR A 187 -15.39 -17.53 -17.90
CA THR A 187 -15.49 -18.94 -17.48
C THR A 187 -14.11 -19.44 -17.08
N PRO A 188 -13.92 -19.93 -15.84
CA PRO A 188 -12.64 -20.49 -15.43
C PRO A 188 -12.29 -21.71 -16.26
N GLU A 189 -11.09 -21.76 -16.82
CA GLU A 189 -10.56 -22.92 -17.55
C GLU A 189 -9.23 -23.36 -16.94
N GLY A 190 -9.07 -24.66 -16.70
CA GLY A 190 -7.82 -25.21 -16.16
C GLY A 190 -7.63 -25.03 -14.65
N SER A 191 -6.40 -25.21 -14.18
CA SER A 191 -6.03 -25.17 -12.75
C SER A 191 -5.50 -23.81 -12.28
N GLY A 192 -5.16 -22.92 -13.20
CA GLY A 192 -4.42 -21.70 -12.92
C GLY A 192 -2.95 -21.97 -12.53
N ASP A 193 -2.11 -20.99 -12.76
CA ASP A 193 -0.68 -21.04 -12.47
C ASP A 193 -0.25 -19.85 -11.57
N ILE A 194 -0.24 -20.09 -10.27
CA ILE A 194 0.22 -19.09 -9.30
C ILE A 194 1.74 -18.85 -9.37
N ARG A 195 2.49 -19.85 -9.89
CA ARG A 195 3.93 -19.70 -10.00
C ARG A 195 4.31 -18.64 -11.02
N SER A 196 3.58 -18.55 -12.13
CA SER A 196 3.79 -17.50 -13.13
C SER A 196 3.58 -16.09 -12.57
N ILE A 197 2.59 -15.92 -11.67
CA ILE A 197 2.41 -14.65 -10.94
C ILE A 197 3.62 -14.36 -10.05
N ALA A 198 4.04 -15.32 -9.23
CA ALA A 198 5.19 -15.15 -8.34
C ALA A 198 6.49 -14.86 -9.10
N ASP A 199 6.69 -15.48 -10.26
CA ASP A 199 7.86 -15.26 -11.13
C ASP A 199 7.85 -13.85 -11.73
N PHE A 200 6.66 -13.32 -12.08
CA PHE A 200 6.54 -11.93 -12.50
C PHE A 200 6.94 -10.97 -11.39
N PHE A 201 6.40 -11.15 -10.17
CA PHE A 201 6.79 -10.32 -9.03
C PHE A 201 8.29 -10.43 -8.68
N ALA A 202 8.92 -11.56 -8.96
CA ALA A 202 10.37 -11.73 -8.80
C ALA A 202 11.20 -10.97 -9.87
N SER A 203 10.58 -10.55 -10.97
CA SER A 203 11.22 -9.75 -12.02
C SER A 203 11.15 -8.24 -11.78
N LEU A 204 10.34 -7.81 -10.81
CA LEU A 204 10.21 -6.40 -10.42
C LEU A 204 11.44 -5.93 -9.63
N GLU A 205 11.54 -4.62 -9.40
CA GLU A 205 12.55 -4.08 -8.50
C GLU A 205 12.34 -4.64 -7.08
N ILE A 206 13.42 -5.16 -6.50
CA ILE A 206 13.40 -5.79 -5.18
C ILE A 206 13.85 -4.76 -4.14
N LEU A 207 12.95 -4.38 -3.24
CA LEU A 207 13.20 -3.39 -2.21
C LEU A 207 13.67 -4.00 -0.88
N THR A 208 13.25 -5.24 -0.58
CA THR A 208 13.59 -5.89 0.68
C THR A 208 14.34 -7.21 0.48
N GLN A 209 15.28 -7.50 1.37
CA GLN A 209 16.10 -8.73 1.27
C GLN A 209 15.27 -10.02 1.49
N ALA A 210 14.15 -9.93 2.19
CA ALA A 210 13.30 -11.08 2.49
C ALA A 210 12.44 -11.53 1.30
N TRP A 211 12.17 -10.63 0.34
CA TRP A 211 11.21 -10.83 -0.73
C TRP A 211 11.50 -12.03 -1.64
N PRO A 212 12.71 -12.22 -2.19
CA PRO A 212 12.97 -13.36 -3.08
C PRO A 212 12.78 -14.72 -2.42
N ALA A 213 13.17 -14.83 -1.14
CA ALA A 213 13.01 -16.06 -0.38
C ALA A 213 11.55 -16.36 -0.04
N LEU A 214 10.71 -15.31 0.10
CA LEU A 214 9.28 -15.45 0.30
C LEU A 214 8.58 -15.87 -1.00
N LEU A 215 8.86 -15.20 -2.13
CA LEU A 215 8.32 -15.55 -3.44
C LEU A 215 8.61 -17.00 -3.84
N ALA A 216 9.79 -17.51 -3.49
CA ALA A 216 10.15 -18.91 -3.75
C ALA A 216 9.21 -19.92 -3.06
N LYS A 217 8.50 -19.52 -2.00
CA LYS A 217 7.53 -20.35 -1.27
C LYS A 217 6.11 -20.31 -1.86
N ALA A 218 5.86 -19.45 -2.85
CA ALA A 218 4.53 -19.30 -3.44
C ALA A 218 4.03 -20.63 -4.00
N ALA A 219 2.85 -21.04 -3.57
CA ALA A 219 2.21 -22.29 -3.97
C ALA A 219 0.69 -22.10 -4.00
N ALA A 220 -0.01 -22.90 -4.82
CA ALA A 220 -1.46 -22.92 -4.84
C ALA A 220 -2.01 -23.28 -3.45
N ARG A 221 -2.84 -22.42 -2.90
CA ARG A 221 -3.45 -22.55 -1.58
C ARG A 221 -4.88 -22.00 -1.61
N PRO A 222 -5.76 -22.46 -0.73
CA PRO A 222 -7.05 -21.83 -0.51
C PRO A 222 -6.86 -20.34 -0.16
N LEU A 223 -7.74 -19.49 -0.68
CA LEU A 223 -7.69 -18.06 -0.35
C LEU A 223 -7.96 -17.83 1.13
N HIS A 224 -7.10 -17.04 1.74
CA HIS A 224 -7.27 -16.67 3.15
C HIS A 224 -8.52 -15.76 3.32
N PRO A 225 -9.28 -15.89 4.42
CA PRO A 225 -10.48 -15.06 4.65
C PRO A 225 -10.22 -13.54 4.58
N LEU A 226 -9.03 -13.08 4.99
CA LEU A 226 -8.63 -11.68 4.94
C LEU A 226 -8.33 -11.15 3.53
N THR A 227 -8.29 -12.01 2.50
CA THR A 227 -8.07 -11.59 1.11
C THR A 227 -9.12 -10.57 0.66
N ARG A 228 -10.36 -10.69 1.15
CA ARG A 228 -11.41 -9.69 0.88
C ARG A 228 -11.10 -8.32 1.51
N SER A 229 -10.50 -8.31 2.70
CA SER A 229 -10.07 -7.05 3.36
C SER A 229 -8.92 -6.40 2.60
N LEU A 230 -7.99 -7.21 2.07
CA LEU A 230 -6.91 -6.73 1.22
C LEU A 230 -7.45 -6.15 -0.10
N ALA A 231 -8.33 -6.87 -0.79
CA ALA A 231 -8.96 -6.39 -2.02
C ALA A 231 -9.72 -5.07 -1.79
N ARG A 232 -10.45 -4.96 -0.67
CA ARG A 232 -11.11 -3.73 -0.29
C ARG A 232 -10.13 -2.56 -0.11
N TYR A 233 -9.05 -2.77 0.66
CA TYR A 233 -8.03 -1.76 0.88
C TYR A 233 -7.43 -1.27 -0.44
N LEU A 234 -7.03 -2.18 -1.32
CA LEU A 234 -6.45 -1.83 -2.63
C LEU A 234 -7.49 -1.11 -3.52
N THR A 235 -8.76 -1.51 -3.46
CA THR A 235 -9.85 -0.82 -4.18
C THR A 235 -10.06 0.60 -3.65
N GLU A 236 -10.10 0.79 -2.33
CA GLU A 236 -10.22 2.10 -1.71
C GLU A 236 -9.04 3.01 -2.07
N ARG A 237 -7.83 2.45 -2.21
CA ARG A 237 -6.60 3.18 -2.45
C ARG A 237 -6.43 3.59 -3.92
N TYR A 238 -6.76 2.70 -4.86
CA TYR A 238 -6.35 2.86 -6.26
C TYR A 238 -7.51 3.16 -7.21
N TRP A 239 -8.74 2.82 -6.87
CA TRP A 239 -9.85 2.88 -7.82
C TRP A 239 -10.13 4.28 -8.37
N LEU A 240 -10.04 5.33 -7.56
CA LEU A 240 -10.29 6.71 -7.97
C LEU A 240 -9.09 7.40 -8.62
N ARG A 241 -7.94 6.76 -8.67
CA ARG A 241 -6.75 7.31 -9.30
C ARG A 241 -6.86 7.17 -10.82
N GLN A 242 -7.11 8.29 -11.51
CA GLN A 242 -7.27 8.32 -12.96
C GLN A 242 -5.93 8.18 -13.70
N ASP A 243 -4.82 8.46 -13.02
CA ASP A 243 -3.45 8.34 -13.53
C ASP A 243 -2.94 6.88 -13.64
N LEU A 244 -3.68 5.91 -13.11
CA LEU A 244 -3.24 4.50 -13.00
C LEU A 244 -4.01 3.55 -13.94
N GLY A 245 -4.26 3.94 -15.19
CA GLY A 245 -4.93 3.08 -16.16
C GLY A 245 -6.45 2.92 -15.91
N ASP A 246 -7.05 2.00 -16.65
CA ASP A 246 -8.48 1.74 -16.60
C ASP A 246 -8.91 0.77 -15.49
N GLU A 247 -10.20 0.50 -15.43
CA GLU A 247 -10.81 -0.39 -14.43
C GLU A 247 -10.34 -1.83 -14.55
N TRP A 248 -10.02 -2.28 -15.75
CA TRP A 248 -9.50 -3.64 -15.96
C TRP A 248 -8.08 -3.77 -15.38
N GLY A 249 -7.17 -2.84 -15.72
CA GLY A 249 -5.82 -2.80 -15.17
C GLY A 249 -5.84 -2.81 -13.65
N LYS A 250 -6.65 -1.92 -13.04
CA LYS A 250 -6.81 -1.87 -11.59
C LYS A 250 -7.35 -3.16 -10.98
N ALA A 251 -8.36 -3.77 -11.62
CA ALA A 251 -8.91 -5.03 -11.12
C ALA A 251 -7.91 -6.17 -11.18
N GLY A 252 -7.17 -6.31 -12.28
CA GLY A 252 -6.12 -7.31 -12.45
C GLY A 252 -5.00 -7.14 -11.44
N PHE A 253 -4.52 -5.91 -11.25
CA PHE A 253 -3.54 -5.56 -10.21
C PHE A 253 -4.00 -5.98 -8.80
N ILE A 254 -5.24 -5.62 -8.41
CA ILE A 254 -5.81 -5.96 -7.11
C ILE A 254 -5.86 -7.49 -6.94
N LEU A 255 -6.30 -8.22 -7.97
CA LEU A 255 -6.36 -9.68 -7.91
C LEU A 255 -4.98 -10.32 -7.83
N ALA A 256 -4.02 -9.85 -8.62
CA ALA A 256 -2.65 -10.36 -8.59
C ALA A 256 -2.04 -10.26 -7.19
N CYS A 257 -2.17 -9.09 -6.55
CA CYS A 257 -1.73 -8.89 -5.17
C CYS A 257 -2.46 -9.83 -4.19
N CYS A 258 -3.77 -9.96 -4.29
CA CYS A 258 -4.58 -10.82 -3.43
C CYS A 258 -4.23 -12.31 -3.56
N LEU A 259 -4.06 -12.78 -4.78
CA LEU A 259 -3.68 -14.17 -5.08
C LEU A 259 -2.27 -14.47 -4.57
N LEU A 260 -1.33 -13.56 -4.83
CA LEU A 260 0.04 -13.75 -4.38
C LEU A 260 0.13 -13.79 -2.86
N VAL A 261 -0.45 -12.82 -2.14
CA VAL A 261 -0.43 -12.81 -0.66
C VAL A 261 -0.97 -14.12 -0.08
N SER A 262 -2.06 -14.64 -0.63
CA SER A 262 -2.62 -15.93 -0.18
C SER A 262 -1.71 -17.12 -0.48
N ALA A 263 -0.94 -17.06 -1.58
CA ALA A 263 -0.03 -18.13 -2.00
C ALA A 263 1.26 -18.19 -1.17
N LEU A 264 1.66 -17.10 -0.50
CA LEU A 264 2.93 -17.01 0.24
C LEU A 264 2.95 -17.75 1.58
N GLY A 265 1.78 -18.13 2.13
CA GLY A 265 1.71 -18.94 3.36
C GLY A 265 0.76 -18.40 4.43
N GLU A 266 0.96 -18.87 5.69
CA GLU A 266 -0.02 -18.66 6.75
C GLU A 266 -0.01 -17.24 7.36
N ASP A 267 1.12 -16.53 7.31
CA ASP A 267 1.29 -15.21 7.91
C ASP A 267 0.72 -14.10 7.01
N PHE A 268 -0.59 -14.18 6.73
CA PHE A 268 -1.26 -13.33 5.74
C PHE A 268 -1.04 -11.82 5.98
N ILE A 269 -1.08 -11.36 7.22
CA ILE A 269 -0.92 -9.93 7.54
C ILE A 269 0.51 -9.48 7.25
N GLU A 270 1.50 -10.27 7.63
CA GLU A 270 2.91 -10.00 7.35
C GLU A 270 3.20 -10.05 5.85
N ASN A 271 2.67 -11.06 5.14
CA ASN A 271 2.79 -11.14 3.69
C ASN A 271 2.15 -9.94 2.98
N ALA A 272 0.98 -9.50 3.43
CA ALA A 272 0.32 -8.32 2.88
C ALA A 272 1.09 -7.02 3.17
N GLN A 273 1.69 -6.90 4.35
CA GLN A 273 2.55 -5.80 4.70
C GLN A 273 3.80 -5.77 3.81
N LEU A 274 4.41 -6.93 3.57
CA LEU A 274 5.62 -7.01 2.76
C LEU A 274 5.34 -6.73 1.28
N ILE A 275 4.22 -7.23 0.72
CA ILE A 275 3.85 -6.90 -0.67
C ILE A 275 3.60 -5.39 -0.84
N SER A 276 3.03 -4.74 0.17
CA SER A 276 2.89 -3.28 0.16
C SER A 276 4.24 -2.57 0.12
N LYS A 277 5.23 -3.03 0.89
CA LYS A 277 6.60 -2.50 0.81
C LYS A 277 7.20 -2.65 -0.59
N GLU A 278 7.06 -3.82 -1.19
CA GLU A 278 7.66 -4.13 -2.50
C GLU A 278 6.95 -3.43 -3.66
N VAL A 279 5.65 -3.24 -3.57
CA VAL A 279 4.84 -2.74 -4.69
C VAL A 279 4.42 -1.28 -4.47
N GLU A 280 3.78 -0.97 -3.32
CA GLU A 280 3.21 0.37 -3.12
C GLU A 280 4.26 1.46 -2.87
N ASN A 281 5.48 1.08 -2.49
CA ASN A 281 6.60 2.00 -2.27
C ASN A 281 7.54 2.16 -3.48
N CYS A 282 7.17 1.58 -4.63
CA CYS A 282 7.89 1.71 -5.89
C CYS A 282 6.90 1.99 -7.02
N ALA A 283 6.95 3.18 -7.58
CA ALA A 283 6.05 3.58 -8.67
C ALA A 283 6.25 2.70 -9.90
N GLU A 284 7.50 2.37 -10.21
CA GLU A 284 7.89 1.52 -11.33
C GLU A 284 7.30 0.11 -11.20
N ASN A 285 7.22 -0.43 -9.98
CA ASN A 285 6.59 -1.73 -9.73
C ASN A 285 5.07 -1.67 -9.91
N ILE A 286 4.41 -0.59 -9.47
CA ILE A 286 2.97 -0.38 -9.71
C ILE A 286 2.70 -0.30 -11.20
N ASP A 287 3.44 0.53 -11.93
CA ASP A 287 3.27 0.73 -13.36
C ASP A 287 3.50 -0.57 -14.14
N ALA A 288 4.58 -1.30 -13.83
CA ALA A 288 4.87 -2.59 -14.45
C ALA A 288 3.77 -3.63 -14.21
N LEU A 289 3.17 -3.66 -13.01
CA LEU A 289 2.04 -4.54 -12.71
C LEU A 289 0.77 -4.13 -13.44
N MET A 290 0.47 -2.83 -13.50
CA MET A 290 -0.69 -2.30 -14.24
C MET A 290 -0.57 -2.65 -15.73
N ASP A 291 0.60 -2.46 -16.34
CA ASP A 291 0.87 -2.78 -17.75
C ASP A 291 0.77 -4.28 -18.01
N ALA A 292 1.33 -5.10 -17.13
CA ALA A 292 1.35 -6.56 -17.32
C ALA A 292 -0.05 -7.21 -17.35
N VAL A 293 -1.04 -6.58 -16.76
CA VAL A 293 -2.44 -7.08 -16.79
C VAL A 293 -2.96 -7.19 -18.23
N TYR A 294 -2.46 -6.38 -19.15
CA TYR A 294 -2.95 -6.34 -20.53
C TYR A 294 -2.35 -7.41 -21.45
N ASP A 295 -1.12 -7.82 -21.21
CA ASP A 295 -0.40 -8.65 -22.18
C ASP A 295 0.40 -9.82 -21.56
N HIS A 296 0.65 -9.83 -20.26
CA HIS A 296 1.44 -10.89 -19.65
C HIS A 296 0.57 -12.11 -19.28
N PRO A 297 0.95 -13.32 -19.72
CA PRO A 297 0.13 -14.54 -19.52
C PRO A 297 -0.23 -14.87 -18.06
N ALA A 298 0.62 -14.48 -17.11
CA ALA A 298 0.36 -14.68 -15.68
C ALA A 298 -0.92 -13.97 -15.20
N PHE A 299 -1.30 -12.86 -15.84
CA PHE A 299 -2.45 -12.04 -15.47
C PHE A 299 -3.61 -12.18 -16.46
N SER A 300 -3.55 -13.17 -17.36
CA SER A 300 -4.67 -13.41 -18.26
C SER A 300 -5.96 -13.71 -17.47
N PRO A 301 -7.12 -13.29 -17.99
CA PRO A 301 -8.41 -13.56 -17.36
C PRO A 301 -8.63 -15.03 -17.03
N GLU A 302 -8.17 -15.94 -17.90
CA GLU A 302 -8.26 -17.38 -17.71
C GLU A 302 -7.44 -17.82 -16.49
N ASN A 303 -6.18 -17.36 -16.37
CA ASN A 303 -5.32 -17.72 -15.25
C ASN A 303 -5.88 -17.19 -13.93
N LEU A 304 -6.25 -15.90 -13.89
CA LEU A 304 -6.79 -15.27 -12.68
C LEU A 304 -8.08 -15.93 -12.22
N THR A 305 -9.02 -16.19 -13.14
CA THR A 305 -10.31 -16.83 -12.78
C THR A 305 -10.16 -18.29 -12.38
N ALA A 306 -9.24 -19.04 -13.01
CA ALA A 306 -8.94 -20.43 -12.61
C ALA A 306 -8.37 -20.49 -11.18
N LEU A 307 -7.44 -19.58 -10.83
CA LEU A 307 -6.90 -19.49 -9.47
C LEU A 307 -7.97 -19.15 -8.43
N LEU A 308 -8.92 -18.26 -8.75
CA LEU A 308 -10.02 -17.89 -7.85
C LEU A 308 -11.03 -19.01 -7.62
N THR A 309 -11.23 -19.88 -8.60
CA THR A 309 -12.24 -20.93 -8.55
C THR A 309 -11.74 -22.20 -7.86
N ASN A 310 -10.44 -22.48 -7.98
CA ASN A 310 -9.80 -23.65 -7.39
C ASN A 310 -9.28 -23.40 -5.96
N SER A 311 -9.65 -22.27 -5.37
CA SER A 311 -9.18 -21.78 -4.05
C SER A 311 -10.16 -22.06 -2.91
#